data_e47162187939746465e88167db13c14f
#
_entry.id   e47162187939746465e88167db13c14f
#
_cell.length_a   1.000
_cell.length_b   1.000
_cell.length_c   1.000
_cell.angle_alpha   90.00
_cell.angle_beta   90.00
_cell.angle_gamma   90.00
#
_symmetry.space_group_name_H-M   'P 1'
#
loop_
_entity.id
_entity.type
_entity.pdbx_description
1 polymer ?
#
loop_
_entity_poly.entity_id
_entity_poly.type
_entity_poly.pdbx_seq_one_letter_code
_entity_poly.pdbx_strand_id
1 'polypeptide(L)'
;MVFGLINCKEEVVSDVTPLPLERNLVGTTLLYEVSMDDLQNLARAFGKGDLVEKITHGISAYKIVYETTYKENKINASGVMYIPTNLTAPAPILSLHHGTSFVKNDVPSASGSFSGMEYFAAGGYITFMPDFIGYGESAGVFHPYYDQKHSALAVIDIIKAGKNFLTDNEILYNEQVFLAGYSEGGYVTMAAAKELELHPEHNINVTAIAAGAGGYDLSEMLELIKTNDTYPYPAYLAFVIMSYNETNGWNLPLTYFFQEKYASALPGLLDGSKNGDQINSQLTTNLNNLFNTEFYERLKNNGELDFQEALIKNSIGLDNWVPEAPTRLFHGTADKIVPYANSQKVFKNLLDIGAEDIELIKIEGSTHGSSIIPMIQSLVPWFDSLINKES
;
A
#
# COMPACT_ATOMS: atom_id res chain seq x y z
N MET A 1 -16.02 -18.72 -68.61
CA MET A 1 -15.09 -19.36 -67.65
C MET A 1 -14.62 -18.28 -66.74
N VAL A 2 -15.18 -18.18 -65.51
CA VAL A 2 -14.79 -17.18 -64.53
C VAL A 2 -14.12 -17.96 -63.39
N PHE A 3 -12.83 -17.76 -63.21
CA PHE A 3 -12.09 -18.35 -62.09
C PHE A 3 -12.26 -17.46 -60.84
N GLY A 4 -12.96 -17.97 -59.81
CA GLY A 4 -13.03 -17.36 -58.52
C GLY A 4 -11.76 -17.71 -57.74
N LEU A 5 -11.05 -16.68 -57.31
CA LEU A 5 -9.94 -16.81 -56.33
C LEU A 5 -10.57 -16.83 -54.92
N ILE A 6 -10.44 -17.98 -54.26
CA ILE A 6 -10.73 -18.12 -52.83
C ILE A 6 -9.47 -17.65 -52.07
N ASN A 7 -9.63 -16.55 -51.37
CA ASN A 7 -8.58 -15.98 -50.49
C ASN A 7 -8.77 -16.57 -49.10
N CYS A 8 -8.05 -17.63 -48.73
CA CYS A 8 -7.94 -18.11 -47.38
C CYS A 8 -7.06 -17.12 -46.59
N LYS A 9 -7.67 -16.34 -45.69
CA LYS A 9 -6.92 -15.70 -44.61
C LYS A 9 -6.58 -16.79 -43.60
N GLU A 10 -5.31 -17.12 -43.48
CA GLU A 10 -4.78 -17.81 -42.32
C GLU A 10 -4.86 -16.84 -41.12
N GLU A 11 -5.74 -17.16 -40.15
CA GLU A 11 -5.63 -16.57 -38.80
C GLU A 11 -4.35 -17.10 -38.16
N VAL A 12 -3.38 -16.23 -38.06
CA VAL A 12 -2.20 -16.50 -37.25
C VAL A 12 -2.66 -16.37 -35.77
N VAL A 13 -3.07 -17.49 -35.20
CA VAL A 13 -3.18 -17.62 -33.72
C VAL A 13 -1.74 -17.63 -33.21
N SER A 14 -1.29 -16.49 -32.73
CA SER A 14 -0.05 -16.42 -31.98
C SER A 14 -0.29 -17.15 -30.63
N ASP A 15 0.19 -18.38 -30.52
CA ASP A 15 0.38 -19.04 -29.22
C ASP A 15 1.41 -18.22 -28.44
N VAL A 16 0.93 -17.20 -27.75
CA VAL A 16 1.73 -16.50 -26.74
C VAL A 16 1.78 -17.44 -25.53
N THR A 17 2.81 -18.28 -25.50
CA THR A 17 3.10 -19.02 -24.26
C THR A 17 3.32 -18.01 -23.15
N PRO A 18 2.52 -18.05 -22.06
CA PRO A 18 2.73 -17.12 -20.94
C PRO A 18 4.18 -17.21 -20.48
N LEU A 19 4.83 -16.06 -20.30
CA LEU A 19 6.17 -16.02 -19.70
C LEU A 19 6.12 -16.72 -18.35
N PRO A 20 7.10 -17.60 -18.03
CA PRO A 20 7.12 -18.26 -16.75
C PRO A 20 7.16 -17.18 -15.64
N LEU A 21 6.31 -17.37 -14.61
CA LEU A 21 6.30 -16.54 -13.41
C LEU A 21 7.72 -16.43 -12.85
N GLU A 22 8.19 -15.21 -12.68
CA GLU A 22 9.47 -14.96 -12.00
C GLU A 22 9.39 -15.56 -10.60
N ARG A 23 10.38 -16.38 -10.24
CA ARG A 23 10.40 -17.08 -8.94
C ARG A 23 11.18 -16.25 -7.94
N ASN A 24 10.46 -15.59 -7.05
CA ASN A 24 11.03 -14.80 -5.96
C ASN A 24 10.60 -15.26 -4.56
N LEU A 25 9.84 -16.37 -4.45
CA LEU A 25 9.49 -16.98 -3.18
C LEU A 25 10.75 -17.60 -2.54
N VAL A 26 11.07 -17.18 -1.30
CA VAL A 26 12.18 -17.70 -0.50
C VAL A 26 11.69 -18.78 0.47
N GLY A 27 10.55 -18.59 1.11
CA GLY A 27 9.98 -19.59 2.01
C GLY A 27 8.67 -19.14 2.67
N THR A 28 8.00 -20.09 3.28
CA THR A 28 6.75 -19.87 4.02
C THR A 28 6.76 -20.59 5.35
N THR A 29 6.01 -20.08 6.32
CA THR A 29 5.78 -20.70 7.62
C THR A 29 4.30 -20.61 7.95
N LEU A 30 3.64 -21.74 8.21
CA LEU A 30 2.27 -21.76 8.72
C LEU A 30 2.26 -21.13 10.11
N LEU A 31 1.46 -20.09 10.29
CA LEU A 31 1.30 -19.38 11.56
C LEU A 31 0.16 -20.00 12.37
N TYR A 32 -1.00 -20.15 11.74
CA TYR A 32 -2.19 -20.77 12.35
C TYR A 32 -3.22 -21.15 11.28
N GLU A 33 -4.17 -21.97 11.69
CA GLU A 33 -5.38 -22.30 10.94
C GLU A 33 -6.60 -22.08 11.83
N VAL A 34 -7.70 -21.60 11.23
CA VAL A 34 -8.97 -21.39 11.94
C VAL A 34 -10.10 -21.93 11.09
N SER A 35 -10.95 -22.77 11.68
CA SER A 35 -12.11 -23.31 10.98
C SER A 35 -13.17 -22.24 10.70
N MET A 36 -14.01 -22.46 9.71
CA MET A 36 -15.16 -21.56 9.42
C MET A 36 -16.06 -21.40 10.65
N ASP A 37 -16.35 -22.52 11.35
CA ASP A 37 -17.21 -22.50 12.52
C ASP A 37 -16.61 -21.68 13.66
N ASP A 38 -15.29 -21.78 13.90
CA ASP A 38 -14.60 -20.99 14.93
C ASP A 38 -14.62 -19.49 14.58
N LEU A 39 -14.41 -19.13 13.30
CA LEU A 39 -14.51 -17.74 12.83
C LEU A 39 -15.93 -17.17 13.02
N GLN A 40 -16.95 -17.95 12.68
CA GLN A 40 -18.34 -17.56 12.87
C GLN A 40 -18.69 -17.41 14.37
N ASN A 41 -18.17 -18.30 15.21
CA ASN A 41 -18.36 -18.21 16.68
C ASN A 41 -17.65 -16.98 17.24
N LEU A 42 -16.44 -16.70 16.76
CA LEU A 42 -15.69 -15.48 17.13
C LEU A 42 -16.46 -14.21 16.73
N ALA A 43 -16.97 -14.15 15.50
CA ALA A 43 -17.80 -13.01 15.05
C ALA A 43 -19.03 -12.79 15.94
N ARG A 44 -19.74 -13.86 16.32
CA ARG A 44 -20.86 -13.79 17.27
C ARG A 44 -20.43 -13.28 18.64
N ALA A 45 -19.30 -13.78 19.16
CA ALA A 45 -18.78 -13.40 20.48
C ALA A 45 -18.40 -11.91 20.54
N PHE A 46 -17.90 -11.33 19.44
CA PHE A 46 -17.60 -9.90 19.32
C PHE A 46 -18.79 -9.03 18.90
N GLY A 47 -20.01 -9.58 18.88
CA GLY A 47 -21.22 -8.83 18.51
C GLY A 47 -21.29 -8.44 17.03
N LYS A 48 -20.56 -9.16 16.17
CA LYS A 48 -20.50 -8.98 14.71
C LYS A 48 -21.35 -10.03 13.99
N GLY A 49 -22.57 -10.25 14.46
CA GLY A 49 -23.48 -11.25 13.90
C GLY A 49 -23.81 -11.04 12.41
N ASP A 50 -23.76 -9.81 11.95
CA ASP A 50 -23.90 -9.40 10.55
C ASP A 50 -22.79 -9.93 9.63
N LEU A 51 -21.62 -10.29 10.17
CA LEU A 51 -20.52 -10.87 9.41
C LEU A 51 -20.62 -12.40 9.26
N VAL A 52 -21.42 -13.06 10.07
CA VAL A 52 -21.47 -14.53 10.14
C VAL A 52 -21.82 -15.15 8.79
N GLU A 53 -22.80 -14.59 8.08
CA GLU A 53 -23.24 -15.08 6.77
C GLU A 53 -22.20 -14.86 5.67
N LYS A 54 -21.27 -13.91 5.88
CA LYS A 54 -20.19 -13.59 4.94
C LYS A 54 -18.93 -14.43 5.18
N ILE A 55 -18.86 -15.14 6.31
CA ILE A 55 -17.79 -16.09 6.62
C ILE A 55 -18.18 -17.43 6.02
N THR A 56 -17.63 -17.71 4.85
CA THR A 56 -17.95 -18.91 4.04
C THR A 56 -16.81 -19.94 4.01
N HIS A 57 -15.63 -19.57 4.52
CA HIS A 57 -14.43 -20.40 4.53
C HIS A 57 -13.74 -20.33 5.89
N GLY A 58 -13.03 -21.42 6.24
CA GLY A 58 -11.93 -21.34 7.21
C GLY A 58 -10.72 -20.70 6.54
N ILE A 59 -9.66 -20.45 7.30
CA ILE A 59 -8.44 -19.83 6.81
C ILE A 59 -7.19 -20.57 7.26
N SER A 60 -6.15 -20.54 6.43
CA SER A 60 -4.77 -20.85 6.80
C SER A 60 -3.93 -19.59 6.65
N ALA A 61 -3.24 -19.18 7.70
CA ALA A 61 -2.38 -18.01 7.72
C ALA A 61 -0.92 -18.41 7.61
N TYR A 62 -0.19 -17.86 6.63
CA TYR A 62 1.22 -18.12 6.41
C TYR A 62 2.03 -16.83 6.47
N LYS A 63 3.15 -16.84 7.20
CA LYS A 63 4.23 -15.89 6.91
C LYS A 63 4.85 -16.28 5.59
N ILE A 64 5.05 -15.31 4.71
CA ILE A 64 5.73 -15.47 3.42
C ILE A 64 6.98 -14.60 3.40
N VAL A 65 8.11 -15.18 2.96
CA VAL A 65 9.39 -14.49 2.75
C VAL A 65 9.71 -14.53 1.27
N TYR A 66 10.07 -13.39 0.72
CA TYR A 66 10.31 -13.22 -0.71
C TYR A 66 11.48 -12.30 -1.00
N GLU A 67 12.11 -12.51 -2.16
CA GLU A 67 13.14 -11.61 -2.67
C GLU A 67 12.50 -10.36 -3.28
N THR A 68 13.02 -9.20 -2.93
CA THR A 68 12.67 -7.89 -3.50
C THR A 68 13.93 -7.05 -3.69
N THR A 69 13.78 -5.84 -4.21
CA THR A 69 14.89 -4.93 -4.45
C THR A 69 14.78 -3.69 -3.56
N TYR A 70 15.85 -3.37 -2.84
CA TYR A 70 16.01 -2.11 -2.13
C TYR A 70 17.23 -1.37 -2.68
N LYS A 71 16.99 -0.17 -3.22
CA LYS A 71 17.97 0.53 -4.06
C LYS A 71 18.39 -0.40 -5.21
N GLU A 72 19.67 -0.72 -5.34
CA GLU A 72 20.17 -1.63 -6.38
C GLU A 72 20.47 -3.06 -5.85
N ASN A 73 20.08 -3.36 -4.61
CA ASN A 73 20.43 -4.62 -3.97
C ASN A 73 19.19 -5.51 -3.77
N LYS A 74 19.36 -6.81 -4.01
CA LYS A 74 18.39 -7.82 -3.63
C LYS A 74 18.40 -8.02 -2.12
N ILE A 75 17.22 -8.03 -1.53
CA ILE A 75 17.00 -8.28 -0.11
C ILE A 75 15.81 -9.22 0.06
N ASN A 76 15.71 -9.83 1.25
CA ASN A 76 14.50 -10.53 1.63
C ASN A 76 13.54 -9.54 2.30
N ALA A 77 12.26 -9.65 1.93
CA ALA A 77 11.14 -9.00 2.59
C ALA A 77 10.14 -10.06 3.06
N SER A 78 9.16 -9.66 3.85
CA SER A 78 8.14 -10.56 4.37
C SER A 78 6.75 -9.93 4.36
N GLY A 79 5.78 -10.78 4.64
CA GLY A 79 4.39 -10.42 4.84
C GLY A 79 3.59 -11.62 5.34
N VAL A 80 2.28 -11.47 5.37
CA VAL A 80 1.36 -12.56 5.67
C VAL A 80 0.47 -12.85 4.47
N MET A 81 0.12 -14.11 4.33
CA MET A 81 -0.81 -14.61 3.33
C MET A 81 -1.91 -15.39 4.04
N TYR A 82 -3.16 -14.98 3.82
CA TYR A 82 -4.34 -15.68 4.30
C TYR A 82 -5.01 -16.41 3.15
N ILE A 83 -5.14 -17.71 3.26
CA ILE A 83 -5.71 -18.58 2.23
C ILE A 83 -7.04 -19.15 2.74
N PRO A 84 -8.14 -18.93 1.99
CA PRO A 84 -9.39 -19.63 2.26
C PRO A 84 -9.20 -21.14 2.20
N THR A 85 -9.72 -21.89 3.17
CA THR A 85 -9.72 -23.35 3.12
C THR A 85 -10.93 -23.89 2.35
N ASN A 86 -10.78 -25.09 1.77
CA ASN A 86 -11.86 -25.79 1.04
C ASN A 86 -12.42 -25.01 -0.16
N LEU A 87 -11.54 -24.32 -0.89
CA LEU A 87 -11.92 -23.68 -2.15
C LEU A 87 -12.45 -24.70 -3.15
N THR A 88 -13.62 -24.45 -3.73
CA THR A 88 -14.25 -25.27 -4.78
C THR A 88 -14.21 -24.62 -6.15
N ALA A 89 -13.79 -23.38 -6.23
CA ALA A 89 -13.59 -22.58 -7.45
C ALA A 89 -12.34 -21.70 -7.28
N PRO A 90 -11.75 -21.21 -8.38
CA PRO A 90 -10.64 -20.26 -8.32
C PRO A 90 -11.02 -18.98 -7.59
N ALA A 91 -10.22 -18.62 -6.57
CA ALA A 91 -10.44 -17.43 -5.73
C ALA A 91 -9.73 -16.19 -6.29
N PRO A 92 -10.30 -14.99 -6.14
CA PRO A 92 -9.62 -13.75 -6.45
C PRO A 92 -8.53 -13.43 -5.42
N ILE A 93 -7.55 -12.64 -5.85
CA ILE A 93 -6.45 -12.15 -5.00
C ILE A 93 -6.78 -10.75 -4.50
N LEU A 94 -6.57 -10.50 -3.21
CA LEU A 94 -6.64 -9.19 -2.59
C LEU A 94 -5.29 -8.87 -1.94
N SER A 95 -4.65 -7.77 -2.34
CA SER A 95 -3.51 -7.22 -1.62
C SER A 95 -3.95 -6.06 -0.74
N LEU A 96 -3.74 -6.19 0.58
CA LEU A 96 -4.10 -5.21 1.60
C LEU A 96 -2.85 -4.54 2.16
N HIS A 97 -2.88 -3.21 2.24
CA HIS A 97 -1.74 -2.39 2.62
C HIS A 97 -2.04 -1.63 3.91
N HIS A 98 -1.23 -1.90 4.94
CA HIS A 98 -1.40 -1.28 6.26
C HIS A 98 -0.96 0.19 6.27
N GLY A 99 -1.41 0.95 7.27
CA GLY A 99 -0.96 2.32 7.50
C GLY A 99 0.43 2.38 8.14
N THR A 100 0.92 3.60 8.41
CA THR A 100 2.26 3.83 8.97
C THR A 100 2.45 3.12 10.30
N SER A 101 3.49 2.31 10.38
CA SER A 101 4.04 1.82 11.64
C SER A 101 5.42 2.43 11.88
N PHE A 102 5.67 2.88 13.12
CA PHE A 102 7.01 3.26 13.58
C PHE A 102 7.71 2.12 14.32
N VAL A 103 6.97 1.05 14.64
CA VAL A 103 7.47 -0.12 15.38
C VAL A 103 7.75 -1.26 14.42
N LYS A 104 9.00 -1.72 14.36
CA LYS A 104 9.44 -2.75 13.39
C LYS A 104 8.71 -4.08 13.52
N ASN A 105 8.19 -4.39 14.71
CA ASN A 105 7.45 -5.62 14.96
C ASN A 105 5.91 -5.45 14.95
N ASP A 106 5.41 -4.24 14.67
CA ASP A 106 3.98 -3.97 14.53
C ASP A 106 3.60 -4.02 13.03
N VAL A 107 3.73 -5.20 12.47
CA VAL A 107 3.51 -5.50 11.05
C VAL A 107 2.82 -6.85 10.88
N PRO A 108 2.16 -7.11 9.75
CA PRO A 108 1.33 -8.28 9.54
C PRO A 108 2.00 -9.62 9.89
N SER A 109 3.23 -9.85 9.45
CA SER A 109 3.91 -11.14 9.66
C SER A 109 4.46 -11.36 11.09
N ALA A 110 4.58 -10.30 11.88
CA ALA A 110 5.12 -10.36 13.23
C ALA A 110 4.03 -10.56 14.29
N SER A 111 2.77 -10.20 13.96
CA SER A 111 1.68 -10.26 14.90
C SER A 111 1.14 -11.67 14.99
N GLY A 112 1.58 -12.67 15.50
CA GLY A 112 0.98 -14.03 15.60
C GLY A 112 -0.46 -14.07 16.17
N SER A 113 -1.18 -12.95 16.11
CA SER A 113 -2.53 -12.74 16.62
C SER A 113 -3.48 -12.29 15.50
N PHE A 114 -4.75 -12.54 15.71
CA PHE A 114 -5.85 -12.16 14.82
C PHE A 114 -5.88 -10.64 14.60
N SER A 115 -5.83 -10.21 13.35
CA SER A 115 -5.83 -8.78 12.96
C SER A 115 -7.22 -8.25 12.62
N GLY A 116 -8.15 -9.15 12.29
CA GLY A 116 -9.46 -8.86 11.72
C GLY A 116 -9.44 -8.79 10.18
N MET A 117 -8.27 -8.71 9.54
CA MET A 117 -8.14 -8.71 8.07
C MET A 117 -8.34 -10.11 7.47
N GLU A 118 -8.24 -11.15 8.28
CA GLU A 118 -8.62 -12.53 7.94
C GLU A 118 -10.05 -12.65 7.43
N TYR A 119 -10.90 -11.67 7.76
CA TYR A 119 -12.28 -11.59 7.29
C TYR A 119 -12.38 -11.66 5.75
N PHE A 120 -11.46 -11.03 5.03
CA PHE A 120 -11.47 -11.09 3.56
C PHE A 120 -11.20 -12.51 3.05
N ALA A 121 -10.25 -13.21 3.66
CA ALA A 121 -9.98 -14.60 3.32
C ALA A 121 -11.14 -15.52 3.74
N ALA A 122 -11.75 -15.28 4.91
CA ALA A 122 -12.96 -15.98 5.33
C ALA A 122 -14.15 -15.74 4.37
N GLY A 123 -14.15 -14.64 3.64
CA GLY A 123 -15.09 -14.29 2.57
C GLY A 123 -14.72 -14.83 1.18
N GLY A 124 -13.60 -15.56 1.05
CA GLY A 124 -13.21 -16.22 -0.19
C GLY A 124 -12.10 -15.52 -1.00
N TYR A 125 -11.46 -14.46 -0.48
CA TYR A 125 -10.33 -13.80 -1.14
C TYR A 125 -8.99 -14.36 -0.65
N ILE A 126 -8.10 -14.81 -1.52
CA ILE A 126 -6.70 -15.04 -1.16
C ILE A 126 -6.10 -13.67 -0.85
N THR A 127 -5.73 -13.44 0.42
CA THR A 127 -5.36 -12.10 0.89
C THR A 127 -3.88 -12.03 1.21
N PHE A 128 -3.15 -11.12 0.58
CA PHE A 128 -1.75 -10.80 0.88
C PHE A 128 -1.63 -9.49 1.63
N MET A 129 -0.76 -9.44 2.64
CA MET A 129 -0.44 -8.23 3.37
C MET A 129 1.08 -8.11 3.52
N PRO A 130 1.77 -7.30 2.70
CA PRO A 130 3.21 -7.07 2.86
C PRO A 130 3.51 -6.32 4.16
N ASP A 131 4.64 -6.63 4.79
CA ASP A 131 5.16 -5.87 5.94
C ASP A 131 5.74 -4.51 5.53
N PHE A 132 5.98 -4.29 4.25
CA PHE A 132 6.78 -3.26 3.61
C PHE A 132 8.29 -3.43 3.85
N ILE A 133 9.09 -2.81 2.97
CA ILE A 133 10.56 -2.80 3.10
C ILE A 133 10.95 -1.99 4.34
N GLY A 134 11.90 -2.50 5.11
CA GLY A 134 12.32 -1.92 6.38
C GLY A 134 11.68 -2.58 7.61
N TYR A 135 10.76 -3.53 7.39
CA TYR A 135 10.09 -4.31 8.44
C TYR A 135 10.28 -5.81 8.23
N GLY A 136 9.90 -6.61 9.22
CA GLY A 136 9.97 -8.06 9.15
C GLY A 136 11.36 -8.55 8.74
N GLU A 137 11.46 -9.36 7.68
CA GLU A 137 12.75 -9.88 7.19
C GLU A 137 13.67 -8.79 6.63
N SER A 138 13.14 -7.64 6.23
CA SER A 138 13.92 -6.49 5.76
C SER A 138 14.22 -5.45 6.85
N ALA A 139 14.00 -5.75 8.14
CA ALA A 139 14.19 -4.82 9.25
C ALA A 139 15.61 -4.23 9.39
N GLY A 140 16.59 -4.78 8.66
CA GLY A 140 17.96 -4.29 8.61
C GLY A 140 18.17 -3.00 7.81
N VAL A 141 17.19 -2.58 7.00
CA VAL A 141 17.24 -1.32 6.24
C VAL A 141 16.25 -0.31 6.82
N PHE A 142 16.45 0.97 6.51
CA PHE A 142 15.49 2.01 6.88
C PHE A 142 14.27 1.91 5.97
N HIS A 143 13.08 2.07 6.54
CA HIS A 143 11.84 2.02 5.78
C HIS A 143 11.77 3.16 4.75
N PRO A 144 11.57 2.87 3.45
CA PRO A 144 11.48 3.86 2.37
C PRO A 144 10.09 4.53 2.36
N TYR A 145 9.82 5.29 3.43
CA TYR A 145 8.55 5.93 3.70
C TYR A 145 8.16 6.92 2.60
N TYR A 146 7.01 6.73 1.96
CA TYR A 146 6.55 7.51 0.81
C TYR A 146 7.53 7.53 -0.39
N ASP A 147 8.30 6.46 -0.57
CA ASP A 147 9.06 6.23 -1.80
C ASP A 147 8.25 5.35 -2.75
N GLN A 148 7.83 5.91 -3.89
CA GLN A 148 6.89 5.28 -4.81
C GLN A 148 7.40 3.93 -5.32
N LYS A 149 8.67 3.86 -5.74
CA LYS A 149 9.27 2.64 -6.29
C LYS A 149 9.28 1.50 -5.28
N HIS A 150 9.80 1.75 -4.08
CA HIS A 150 9.92 0.71 -3.05
C HIS A 150 8.57 0.32 -2.46
N SER A 151 7.61 1.26 -2.39
CA SER A 151 6.23 0.99 -2.00
C SER A 151 5.56 0.03 -3.00
N ALA A 152 5.71 0.28 -4.30
CA ALA A 152 5.17 -0.58 -5.34
C ALA A 152 5.80 -1.98 -5.32
N LEU A 153 7.14 -2.07 -5.23
CA LEU A 153 7.85 -3.34 -5.22
C LEU A 153 7.45 -4.23 -4.04
N ALA A 154 7.22 -3.66 -2.85
CA ALA A 154 6.76 -4.42 -1.69
C ALA A 154 5.45 -5.18 -1.97
N VAL A 155 4.53 -4.59 -2.75
CA VAL A 155 3.25 -5.18 -3.13
C VAL A 155 3.39 -6.16 -4.29
N ILE A 156 4.11 -5.76 -5.33
CA ILE A 156 4.26 -6.57 -6.55
C ILE A 156 4.97 -7.87 -6.23
N ASP A 157 6.05 -7.80 -5.45
CA ASP A 157 6.88 -8.96 -5.17
C ASP A 157 6.22 -9.96 -4.20
N ILE A 158 5.40 -9.49 -3.23
CA ILE A 158 4.61 -10.44 -2.43
C ILE A 158 3.51 -11.11 -3.25
N ILE A 159 2.88 -10.41 -4.21
CA ILE A 159 1.88 -11.04 -5.10
C ILE A 159 2.55 -12.10 -5.97
N LYS A 160 3.72 -11.83 -6.58
CA LYS A 160 4.49 -12.80 -7.36
C LYS A 160 4.86 -14.02 -6.52
N ALA A 161 5.42 -13.80 -5.33
CA ALA A 161 5.81 -14.88 -4.41
C ALA A 161 4.59 -15.70 -3.93
N GLY A 162 3.48 -15.02 -3.65
CA GLY A 162 2.22 -15.66 -3.31
C GLY A 162 1.70 -16.53 -4.45
N LYS A 163 1.69 -16.03 -5.69
CA LYS A 163 1.32 -16.82 -6.88
C LYS A 163 2.26 -18.05 -7.07
N ASN A 164 3.57 -17.93 -6.77
CA ASN A 164 4.46 -19.08 -6.76
C ASN A 164 4.00 -20.14 -5.74
N PHE A 165 3.70 -19.72 -4.50
CA PHE A 165 3.21 -20.62 -3.47
C PHE A 165 1.89 -21.30 -3.84
N LEU A 166 0.92 -20.53 -4.35
CA LEU A 166 -0.38 -21.05 -4.76
C LEU A 166 -0.24 -22.11 -5.85
N THR A 167 0.60 -21.83 -6.86
CA THR A 167 0.88 -22.76 -7.96
C THR A 167 1.58 -24.05 -7.46
N ASP A 168 2.61 -23.91 -6.61
CA ASP A 168 3.36 -25.06 -6.08
C ASP A 168 2.52 -25.96 -5.17
N ASN A 169 1.45 -25.43 -4.57
CA ASN A 169 0.53 -26.17 -3.68
C ASN A 169 -0.83 -26.47 -4.33
N GLU A 170 -0.97 -26.28 -5.65
CA GLU A 170 -2.19 -26.54 -6.42
C GLU A 170 -3.44 -25.85 -5.86
N ILE A 171 -3.26 -24.63 -5.26
CA ILE A 171 -4.36 -23.83 -4.71
C ILE A 171 -5.00 -23.05 -5.85
N LEU A 172 -6.32 -23.19 -6.00
CA LEU A 172 -7.07 -22.57 -7.08
C LEU A 172 -7.19 -21.05 -6.88
N TYR A 173 -6.69 -20.27 -7.83
CA TYR A 173 -6.88 -18.81 -7.89
C TYR A 173 -7.18 -18.37 -9.32
N ASN A 174 -7.80 -17.21 -9.47
CA ASN A 174 -8.01 -16.57 -10.76
C ASN A 174 -7.09 -15.35 -10.93
N GLU A 175 -7.12 -14.72 -12.09
CA GLU A 175 -6.24 -13.60 -12.41
C GLU A 175 -6.74 -12.24 -11.89
N GLN A 176 -7.89 -12.20 -11.20
CA GLN A 176 -8.44 -10.97 -10.63
C GLN A 176 -7.64 -10.55 -9.40
N VAL A 177 -7.04 -9.36 -9.48
CA VAL A 177 -6.22 -8.77 -8.40
C VAL A 177 -6.83 -7.45 -7.96
N PHE A 178 -7.25 -7.41 -6.71
CA PHE A 178 -7.75 -6.23 -6.02
C PHE A 178 -6.67 -5.62 -5.14
N LEU A 179 -6.52 -4.30 -5.18
CA LEU A 179 -5.58 -3.57 -4.34
C LEU A 179 -6.34 -2.67 -3.37
N ALA A 180 -6.04 -2.74 -2.07
CA ALA A 180 -6.67 -1.87 -1.09
C ALA A 180 -5.71 -1.47 0.02
N GLY A 181 -5.85 -0.24 0.54
CA GLY A 181 -5.03 0.22 1.66
C GLY A 181 -5.48 1.58 2.20
N TYR A 182 -5.02 1.90 3.41
CA TYR A 182 -5.41 3.12 4.11
C TYR A 182 -4.20 3.89 4.64
N SER A 183 -4.27 5.22 4.61
CA SER A 183 -3.17 6.11 5.03
C SER A 183 -1.92 5.89 4.17
N GLU A 184 -0.77 5.58 4.74
CA GLU A 184 0.40 5.12 3.96
C GLU A 184 0.02 3.95 3.04
N GLY A 185 -0.80 3.00 3.52
CA GLY A 185 -1.29 1.90 2.69
C GLY A 185 -2.13 2.37 1.49
N GLY A 186 -2.85 3.48 1.62
CA GLY A 186 -3.54 4.12 0.48
C GLY A 186 -2.57 4.63 -0.58
N TYR A 187 -1.49 5.28 -0.14
CA TYR A 187 -0.40 5.69 -1.02
C TYR A 187 0.28 4.49 -1.69
N VAL A 188 0.63 3.46 -0.92
CA VAL A 188 1.23 2.21 -1.41
C VAL A 188 0.33 1.53 -2.45
N THR A 189 -0.99 1.53 -2.21
CA THR A 189 -2.00 1.01 -3.16
C THR A 189 -1.92 1.71 -4.52
N MET A 190 -1.91 3.04 -4.52
CA MET A 190 -1.82 3.83 -5.76
C MET A 190 -0.44 3.69 -6.42
N ALA A 191 0.64 3.58 -5.64
CA ALA A 191 1.98 3.35 -6.15
C ALA A 191 2.09 1.99 -6.88
N ALA A 192 1.55 0.95 -6.26
CA ALA A 192 1.52 -0.39 -6.85
C ALA A 192 0.66 -0.46 -8.12
N ALA A 193 -0.53 0.15 -8.10
CA ALA A 193 -1.40 0.20 -9.26
C ALA A 193 -0.71 0.89 -10.44
N LYS A 194 -0.11 2.06 -10.20
CA LYS A 194 0.62 2.81 -11.23
C LYS A 194 1.78 2.00 -11.81
N GLU A 195 2.57 1.36 -10.98
CA GLU A 195 3.70 0.55 -11.44
C GLU A 195 3.22 -0.63 -12.28
N LEU A 196 2.17 -1.33 -11.86
CA LEU A 196 1.61 -2.48 -12.57
C LEU A 196 1.02 -2.10 -13.93
N GLU A 197 0.34 -0.96 -14.04
CA GLU A 197 -0.28 -0.51 -15.28
C GLU A 197 0.75 0.07 -16.26
N LEU A 198 1.82 0.73 -15.77
CA LEU A 198 2.90 1.25 -16.60
C LEU A 198 3.91 0.17 -17.03
N HIS A 199 3.98 -0.94 -16.30
CA HIS A 199 4.95 -2.02 -16.47
C HIS A 199 4.25 -3.39 -16.60
N PRO A 200 3.59 -3.67 -17.77
CA PRO A 200 2.85 -4.91 -17.98
C PRO A 200 3.72 -6.17 -17.94
N GLU A 201 5.03 -6.04 -17.99
CA GLU A 201 5.98 -7.14 -17.79
C GLU A 201 5.90 -7.78 -16.39
N HIS A 202 5.28 -7.13 -15.41
CA HIS A 202 4.97 -7.75 -14.12
C HIS A 202 3.95 -8.88 -14.23
N ASN A 203 3.17 -8.92 -15.30
CA ASN A 203 2.14 -9.93 -15.57
C ASN A 203 1.10 -10.05 -14.43
N ILE A 204 0.66 -8.90 -13.92
CA ILE A 204 -0.38 -8.76 -12.90
C ILE A 204 -1.35 -7.68 -13.38
N ASN A 205 -2.59 -8.08 -13.67
CA ASN A 205 -3.63 -7.15 -14.08
C ASN A 205 -4.45 -6.73 -12.87
N VAL A 206 -4.57 -5.42 -12.65
CA VAL A 206 -5.35 -4.87 -11.54
C VAL A 206 -6.84 -4.84 -11.92
N THR A 207 -7.67 -5.47 -11.09
CA THR A 207 -9.15 -5.51 -11.30
C THR A 207 -9.83 -4.30 -10.69
N ALA A 208 -9.38 -3.82 -9.52
CA ALA A 208 -9.87 -2.58 -8.91
C ALA A 208 -8.89 -2.03 -7.87
N ILE A 209 -8.98 -0.72 -7.63
CA ILE A 209 -8.11 0.04 -6.73
C ILE A 209 -8.97 0.74 -5.67
N ALA A 210 -8.73 0.44 -4.39
CA ALA A 210 -9.37 1.09 -3.25
C ALA A 210 -8.31 1.77 -2.37
N ALA A 211 -8.14 3.08 -2.52
CA ALA A 211 -7.10 3.82 -1.81
C ALA A 211 -7.70 4.84 -0.83
N GLY A 212 -7.45 4.66 0.48
CA GLY A 212 -8.02 5.49 1.55
C GLY A 212 -7.01 6.48 2.13
N ALA A 213 -7.35 7.76 2.17
CA ALA A 213 -6.66 8.83 2.90
C ALA A 213 -5.13 8.82 2.79
N GLY A 214 -4.59 8.47 1.62
CA GLY A 214 -3.16 8.52 1.34
C GLY A 214 -2.66 9.95 1.13
N GLY A 215 -1.40 10.20 1.47
CA GLY A 215 -0.71 11.43 1.10
C GLY A 215 -0.24 11.37 -0.35
N TYR A 216 -1.15 11.48 -1.30
CA TYR A 216 -0.83 11.28 -2.72
C TYR A 216 -0.02 12.43 -3.29
N ASP A 217 -0.40 13.68 -3.00
CA ASP A 217 0.35 14.89 -3.37
C ASP A 217 1.24 15.33 -2.20
N LEU A 218 2.50 14.90 -2.26
CA LEU A 218 3.49 15.25 -1.24
C LEU A 218 3.96 16.70 -1.37
N SER A 219 3.84 17.31 -2.54
CA SER A 219 4.18 18.72 -2.74
C SER A 219 3.19 19.64 -2.05
N GLU A 220 1.91 19.28 -1.99
CA GLU A 220 0.90 20.02 -1.21
C GLU A 220 1.17 19.90 0.30
N MET A 221 1.56 18.71 0.77
CA MET A 221 1.99 18.52 2.17
C MET A 221 3.17 19.43 2.52
N LEU A 222 4.13 19.60 1.59
CA LEU A 222 5.22 20.56 1.75
C LEU A 222 4.74 22.00 1.87
N GLU A 223 3.80 22.44 1.02
CA GLU A 223 3.25 23.80 1.10
C GLU A 223 2.56 24.06 2.45
N LEU A 224 1.87 23.08 3.02
CA LEU A 224 1.32 23.19 4.37
C LEU A 224 2.41 23.41 5.42
N ILE A 225 3.55 22.72 5.31
CA ILE A 225 4.70 22.89 6.21
C ILE A 225 5.33 24.26 6.05
N LYS A 226 5.42 24.79 4.82
CA LYS A 226 6.01 26.11 4.52
C LYS A 226 5.14 27.27 5.04
N THR A 227 3.83 27.08 5.05
CA THR A 227 2.85 28.14 5.40
C THR A 227 2.42 28.13 6.86
N ASN A 228 2.70 27.06 7.61
CA ASN A 228 2.32 26.93 9.01
C ASN A 228 3.56 26.84 9.91
N ASP A 229 3.54 27.55 11.03
CA ASP A 229 4.62 27.48 12.03
C ASP A 229 4.56 26.22 12.90
N THR A 230 3.46 25.47 12.82
CA THR A 230 3.26 24.27 13.65
C THR A 230 2.69 23.11 12.86
N TYR A 231 3.13 21.91 13.21
CA TYR A 231 2.54 20.67 12.72
C TYR A 231 2.39 19.67 13.89
N PRO A 232 1.19 19.10 14.09
CA PRO A 232 0.90 18.30 15.30
C PRO A 232 1.61 16.95 15.36
N TYR A 233 2.10 16.44 14.22
CA TYR A 233 2.69 15.09 14.12
C TYR A 233 4.11 15.11 13.53
N PRO A 234 5.10 15.75 14.20
CA PRO A 234 6.44 15.96 13.66
C PRO A 234 7.20 14.66 13.36
N ALA A 235 6.81 13.53 13.95
CA ALA A 235 7.39 12.22 13.66
C ALA A 235 7.29 11.85 12.17
N TYR A 236 6.16 12.13 11.50
CA TYR A 236 5.99 11.85 10.08
C TYR A 236 6.93 12.67 9.21
N LEU A 237 7.15 13.95 9.55
CA LEU A 237 8.09 14.81 8.83
C LEU A 237 9.52 14.31 8.93
N ALA A 238 9.92 13.92 10.15
CA ALA A 238 11.24 13.34 10.38
C ALA A 238 11.41 12.02 9.62
N PHE A 239 10.36 11.21 9.56
CA PHE A 239 10.38 9.91 8.89
C PHE A 239 10.57 10.07 7.37
N VAL A 240 9.82 10.97 6.72
CA VAL A 240 9.99 11.28 5.28
C VAL A 240 11.39 11.81 4.99
N ILE A 241 11.88 12.79 5.77
CA ILE A 241 13.21 13.39 5.54
C ILE A 241 14.32 12.35 5.69
N MET A 242 14.26 11.52 6.73
CA MET A 242 15.27 10.47 6.93
C MET A 242 15.17 9.39 5.84
N SER A 243 13.96 9.03 5.43
CA SER A 243 13.74 8.11 4.31
C SER A 243 14.38 8.65 3.03
N TYR A 244 14.11 9.89 2.67
CA TYR A 244 14.63 10.49 1.43
C TYR A 244 16.14 10.72 1.48
N ASN A 245 16.68 11.11 2.64
CA ASN A 245 18.13 11.19 2.83
C ASN A 245 18.81 9.84 2.56
N GLU A 246 18.16 8.73 2.95
CA GLU A 246 18.65 7.37 2.74
C GLU A 246 18.40 6.87 1.32
N THR A 247 17.16 6.96 0.79
CA THR A 247 16.77 6.37 -0.50
C THR A 247 17.37 7.12 -1.70
N ASN A 248 17.53 8.44 -1.61
CA ASN A 248 18.19 9.23 -2.65
C ASN A 248 19.72 9.30 -2.48
N GLY A 249 20.27 8.68 -1.41
CA GLY A 249 21.72 8.63 -1.20
C GLY A 249 22.37 10.00 -0.94
N TRP A 250 21.61 10.97 -0.39
CA TRP A 250 22.18 12.29 -0.07
C TRP A 250 23.24 12.21 1.03
N ASN A 251 23.06 11.30 1.98
CA ASN A 251 24.02 11.04 3.07
C ASN A 251 24.37 12.33 3.86
N LEU A 252 23.43 13.27 3.95
CA LEU A 252 23.59 14.49 4.70
C LEU A 252 23.46 14.22 6.21
N PRO A 253 24.24 14.90 7.07
CA PRO A 253 24.09 14.76 8.51
C PRO A 253 22.70 15.28 8.94
N LEU A 254 22.08 14.66 9.93
CA LEU A 254 20.74 15.05 10.38
C LEU A 254 20.68 16.50 10.90
N THR A 255 21.81 17.06 11.33
CA THR A 255 21.95 18.50 11.69
C THR A 255 21.78 19.44 10.50
N TYR A 256 21.86 18.95 9.27
CA TYR A 256 21.50 19.71 8.08
C TYR A 256 20.01 20.02 8.06
N PHE A 257 19.16 19.08 8.47
CA PHE A 257 17.70 19.17 8.42
C PHE A 257 17.09 19.66 9.74
N PHE A 258 17.64 19.23 10.87
CA PHE A 258 17.04 19.41 12.19
C PHE A 258 17.97 20.19 13.13
N GLN A 259 17.38 20.84 14.15
CA GLN A 259 18.15 21.40 15.25
C GLN A 259 18.95 20.27 15.93
N GLU A 260 20.17 20.58 16.42
CA GLU A 260 21.13 19.64 17.01
C GLU A 260 20.49 18.68 18.03
N LYS A 261 19.62 19.23 18.90
CA LYS A 261 18.90 18.44 19.91
C LYS A 261 18.09 17.30 19.30
N TYR A 262 17.38 17.57 18.20
CA TYR A 262 16.53 16.58 17.54
C TYR A 262 17.33 15.71 16.59
N ALA A 263 18.29 16.27 15.88
CA ALA A 263 19.22 15.52 15.04
C ALA A 263 19.92 14.39 15.81
N SER A 264 20.38 14.68 17.03
CA SER A 264 21.01 13.67 17.89
C SER A 264 20.04 12.62 18.44
N ALA A 265 18.76 12.99 18.66
CA ALA A 265 17.75 12.08 19.21
C ALA A 265 17.09 11.18 18.15
N LEU A 266 16.89 11.66 16.92
CA LEU A 266 16.12 11.01 15.87
C LEU A 266 16.56 9.57 15.54
N PRO A 267 17.85 9.22 15.48
CA PRO A 267 18.24 7.83 15.24
C PRO A 267 17.71 6.86 16.29
N GLY A 268 17.68 7.27 17.57
CA GLY A 268 17.11 6.46 18.64
C GLY A 268 15.59 6.60 18.81
N LEU A 269 14.96 7.58 18.17
CA LEU A 269 13.51 7.72 18.14
C LEU A 269 12.88 6.90 17.00
N LEU A 270 13.55 6.83 15.85
CA LEU A 270 13.08 6.13 14.64
C LEU A 270 13.83 4.80 14.42
N ASP A 271 14.29 4.17 15.48
CA ASP A 271 14.96 2.86 15.46
C ASP A 271 14.01 1.66 15.32
N GLY A 272 12.70 1.92 15.34
CA GLY A 272 11.65 0.90 15.27
C GLY A 272 11.21 0.33 16.62
N SER A 273 11.65 0.92 17.74
CA SER A 273 11.26 0.49 19.10
C SER A 273 10.10 1.30 19.71
N LYS A 274 9.73 2.44 19.11
CA LYS A 274 8.76 3.40 19.65
C LYS A 274 7.60 3.62 18.69
N ASN A 275 6.40 3.79 19.25
CA ASN A 275 5.24 4.20 18.45
C ASN A 275 5.22 5.72 18.18
N GLY A 276 4.32 6.17 17.30
CA GLY A 276 4.22 7.56 16.88
C GLY A 276 3.99 8.54 18.03
N ASP A 277 3.20 8.19 19.04
CA ASP A 277 2.94 9.05 20.21
C ASP A 277 4.20 9.21 21.07
N GLN A 278 4.94 8.13 21.29
CA GLN A 278 6.22 8.17 22.02
C GLN A 278 7.26 9.04 21.31
N ILE A 279 7.30 8.99 19.97
CA ILE A 279 8.20 9.82 19.17
C ILE A 279 7.74 11.28 19.21
N ASN A 280 6.47 11.56 18.92
CA ASN A 280 5.92 12.92 18.90
C ASN A 280 6.07 13.63 20.26
N SER A 281 5.96 12.90 21.39
CA SER A 281 6.14 13.47 22.72
C SER A 281 7.57 13.97 22.98
N GLN A 282 8.55 13.54 22.21
CA GLN A 282 9.96 13.94 22.32
C GLN A 282 10.40 14.96 21.28
N LEU A 283 9.52 15.25 20.32
CA LEU A 283 9.73 16.28 19.30
C LEU A 283 8.89 17.52 19.61
N THR A 284 9.14 18.61 18.91
CA THR A 284 8.33 19.83 19.01
C THR A 284 7.39 19.96 17.81
N THR A 285 6.18 20.44 18.08
CA THR A 285 5.23 20.78 17.02
C THR A 285 5.56 22.12 16.33
N ASN A 286 6.43 22.95 16.93
CA ASN A 286 6.88 24.21 16.33
C ASN A 286 8.00 23.92 15.31
N LEU A 287 7.72 24.17 14.03
CA LEU A 287 8.62 23.84 12.93
C LEU A 287 9.90 24.69 12.92
N ASN A 288 9.84 25.97 13.36
CA ASN A 288 11.03 26.80 13.49
C ASN A 288 12.01 26.27 14.57
N ASN A 289 11.49 25.54 15.55
CA ASN A 289 12.30 24.92 16.61
C ASN A 289 12.69 23.46 16.29
N LEU A 290 11.99 22.81 15.34
CA LEU A 290 12.28 21.45 14.90
C LEU A 290 13.42 21.43 13.91
N PHE A 291 13.28 22.23 12.85
CA PHE A 291 14.23 22.25 11.75
C PHE A 291 15.43 23.13 12.00
N ASN A 292 16.55 22.77 11.38
CA ASN A 292 17.69 23.68 11.25
C ASN A 292 17.23 24.98 10.61
N THR A 293 17.65 26.12 11.16
CA THR A 293 17.17 27.45 10.74
C THR A 293 17.47 27.72 9.27
N GLU A 294 18.69 27.40 8.82
CA GLU A 294 19.10 27.65 7.44
C GLU A 294 18.37 26.73 6.46
N PHE A 295 18.23 25.44 6.79
CA PHE A 295 17.45 24.49 5.99
C PHE A 295 16.00 24.98 5.85
N TYR A 296 15.35 25.32 6.96
CA TYR A 296 13.94 25.71 6.94
C TYR A 296 13.69 27.04 6.22
N GLU A 297 14.59 28.03 6.36
CA GLU A 297 14.51 29.27 5.60
C GLU A 297 14.72 29.03 4.09
N ARG A 298 15.69 28.17 3.69
CA ARG A 298 15.84 27.81 2.28
C ARG A 298 14.58 27.09 1.76
N LEU A 299 14.02 26.16 2.53
CA LEU A 299 12.81 25.42 2.16
C LEU A 299 11.62 26.38 1.93
N LYS A 300 11.39 27.33 2.84
CA LYS A 300 10.32 28.34 2.72
C LYS A 300 10.50 29.26 1.51
N ASN A 301 11.72 29.51 1.10
CA ASN A 301 12.05 30.37 -0.04
C ASN A 301 12.29 29.59 -1.35
N ASN A 302 11.69 28.40 -1.48
CA ASN A 302 11.79 27.51 -2.63
C ASN A 302 13.24 27.08 -2.97
N GLY A 303 14.13 27.08 -1.99
CA GLY A 303 15.40 26.36 -2.03
C GLY A 303 15.20 24.87 -1.72
N GLU A 304 16.28 24.14 -1.40
CA GLU A 304 16.23 22.70 -1.17
C GLU A 304 15.62 21.93 -2.35
N LEU A 305 16.08 22.23 -3.56
CA LEU A 305 15.49 21.74 -4.80
C LEU A 305 15.47 20.22 -4.86
N ASP A 306 16.55 19.54 -4.45
CA ASP A 306 16.63 18.09 -4.47
C ASP A 306 15.54 17.45 -3.59
N PHE A 307 15.22 18.07 -2.43
CA PHE A 307 14.16 17.62 -1.55
C PHE A 307 12.77 17.85 -2.17
N GLN A 308 12.55 19.03 -2.77
CA GLN A 308 11.29 19.34 -3.45
C GLN A 308 11.07 18.43 -4.67
N GLU A 309 12.09 18.21 -5.49
CA GLU A 309 12.05 17.29 -6.63
C GLU A 309 11.75 15.86 -6.20
N ALA A 310 12.34 15.40 -5.09
CA ALA A 310 12.04 14.08 -4.54
C ALA A 310 10.58 13.95 -4.09
N LEU A 311 9.98 14.98 -3.47
CA LEU A 311 8.56 15.00 -3.13
C LEU A 311 7.66 14.96 -4.37
N ILE A 312 7.99 15.77 -5.39
CA ILE A 312 7.23 15.78 -6.66
C ILE A 312 7.30 14.42 -7.35
N LYS A 313 8.50 13.85 -7.45
CA LYS A 313 8.74 12.52 -8.06
C LYS A 313 7.95 11.42 -7.38
N ASN A 314 7.81 11.49 -6.07
CA ASN A 314 7.07 10.51 -5.27
C ASN A 314 5.58 10.87 -5.09
N SER A 315 5.10 11.99 -5.64
CA SER A 315 3.67 12.29 -5.69
C SER A 315 2.97 11.44 -6.75
N ILE A 316 1.75 11.00 -6.45
CA ILE A 316 0.97 10.11 -7.32
C ILE A 316 -0.30 10.84 -7.77
N GLY A 317 -0.64 10.70 -9.06
CA GLY A 317 -1.83 11.34 -9.64
C GLY A 317 -1.64 12.81 -9.96
N LEU A 318 -0.38 13.29 -10.04
CA LEU A 318 -0.01 14.63 -10.51
C LEU A 318 0.73 14.60 -11.85
N ASP A 319 1.09 13.44 -12.31
CA ASP A 319 1.67 13.17 -13.62
C ASP A 319 0.60 12.77 -14.66
N ASN A 320 1.02 12.25 -15.80
CA ASN A 320 0.11 11.85 -16.87
C ASN A 320 -0.41 10.41 -16.75
N TRP A 321 -0.19 9.73 -15.62
CA TRP A 321 -0.77 8.41 -15.40
C TRP A 321 -2.25 8.52 -15.07
N VAL A 322 -3.05 7.76 -15.80
CA VAL A 322 -4.50 7.60 -15.59
C VAL A 322 -4.77 6.15 -15.19
N PRO A 323 -5.41 5.89 -14.04
CA PRO A 323 -5.79 4.52 -13.68
C PRO A 323 -6.68 3.89 -14.75
N GLU A 324 -6.32 2.69 -15.21
CA GLU A 324 -7.14 1.90 -16.13
C GLU A 324 -8.20 1.09 -15.36
N ALA A 325 -7.84 0.60 -14.17
CA ALA A 325 -8.75 -0.14 -13.32
C ALA A 325 -9.75 0.79 -12.60
N PRO A 326 -11.00 0.34 -12.37
CA PRO A 326 -11.97 1.04 -11.51
C PRO A 326 -11.34 1.46 -10.19
N THR A 327 -11.37 2.76 -9.87
CA THR A 327 -10.65 3.33 -8.74
C THR A 327 -11.59 4.07 -7.79
N ARG A 328 -11.50 3.76 -6.49
CA ARG A 328 -12.17 4.51 -5.42
C ARG A 328 -11.17 5.08 -4.43
N LEU A 329 -11.20 6.41 -4.32
CA LEU A 329 -10.49 7.14 -3.27
C LEU A 329 -11.44 7.36 -2.09
N PHE A 330 -11.06 6.93 -0.89
CA PHE A 330 -11.86 7.10 0.33
C PHE A 330 -11.21 8.14 1.24
N HIS A 331 -11.98 9.09 1.78
CA HIS A 331 -11.39 10.07 2.70
C HIS A 331 -12.41 10.66 3.67
N GLY A 332 -12.01 10.79 4.94
CA GLY A 332 -12.77 11.48 5.97
C GLY A 332 -12.69 13.00 5.82
N THR A 333 -13.83 13.70 5.83
CA THR A 333 -13.84 15.15 5.61
C THR A 333 -13.30 15.97 6.78
N ALA A 334 -13.14 15.37 7.98
CA ALA A 334 -12.54 15.98 9.17
C ALA A 334 -11.12 15.45 9.47
N ASP A 335 -10.44 14.88 8.48
CA ASP A 335 -9.08 14.38 8.60
C ASP A 335 -8.08 15.54 8.82
N LYS A 336 -7.28 15.42 9.92
CA LYS A 336 -6.25 16.41 10.30
C LYS A 336 -4.82 15.85 10.18
N ILE A 337 -4.68 14.59 9.82
CA ILE A 337 -3.37 13.96 9.59
C ILE A 337 -2.99 14.08 8.14
N VAL A 338 -3.85 13.61 7.24
CA VAL A 338 -3.79 13.85 5.80
C VAL A 338 -5.01 14.69 5.43
N PRO A 339 -4.83 15.96 5.03
CA PRO A 339 -5.96 16.82 4.70
C PRO A 339 -6.81 16.24 3.57
N TYR A 340 -8.13 16.27 3.72
CA TYR A 340 -9.07 15.83 2.68
C TYR A 340 -8.82 16.50 1.31
N ALA A 341 -8.35 17.74 1.32
CA ALA A 341 -7.98 18.50 0.12
C ALA A 341 -6.96 17.76 -0.77
N ASN A 342 -6.06 16.95 -0.16
CA ASN A 342 -5.07 16.17 -0.90
C ASN A 342 -5.74 15.16 -1.86
N SER A 343 -6.68 14.36 -1.36
CA SER A 343 -7.46 13.45 -2.22
C SER A 343 -8.35 14.20 -3.21
N GLN A 344 -8.93 15.35 -2.83
CA GLN A 344 -9.74 16.16 -3.76
C GLN A 344 -8.92 16.65 -4.95
N LYS A 345 -7.71 17.13 -4.69
CA LYS A 345 -6.80 17.63 -5.73
C LYS A 345 -6.40 16.52 -6.69
N VAL A 346 -5.97 15.39 -6.16
CA VAL A 346 -5.57 14.24 -6.98
C VAL A 346 -6.75 13.70 -7.79
N PHE A 347 -7.91 13.52 -7.17
CA PHE A 347 -9.13 13.11 -7.86
C PHE A 347 -9.49 14.05 -9.03
N LYS A 348 -9.46 15.36 -8.76
CA LYS A 348 -9.72 16.35 -9.80
C LYS A 348 -8.70 16.27 -10.93
N ASN A 349 -7.41 16.16 -10.60
CA ASN A 349 -6.35 16.06 -11.62
C ASN A 349 -6.54 14.82 -12.49
N LEU A 350 -6.83 13.66 -11.90
CA LEU A 350 -7.05 12.42 -12.63
C LEU A 350 -8.26 12.54 -13.58
N LEU A 351 -9.36 13.18 -13.16
CA LEU A 351 -10.48 13.49 -14.04
C LEU A 351 -10.09 14.42 -15.19
N ASP A 352 -9.34 15.50 -14.89
CA ASP A 352 -8.91 16.49 -15.88
C ASP A 352 -8.00 15.89 -16.97
N ILE A 353 -7.24 14.83 -16.64
CA ILE A 353 -6.38 14.11 -17.59
C ILE A 353 -7.05 12.87 -18.21
N GLY A 354 -8.31 12.60 -17.90
CA GLY A 354 -9.14 11.61 -18.62
C GLY A 354 -9.44 10.31 -17.89
N ALA A 355 -9.33 10.23 -16.56
CA ALA A 355 -9.79 9.06 -15.80
C ALA A 355 -11.32 8.92 -15.94
N GLU A 356 -11.79 7.74 -16.41
CA GLU A 356 -13.21 7.49 -16.68
C GLU A 356 -13.92 6.82 -15.50
N ASP A 357 -13.28 5.82 -14.85
CA ASP A 357 -13.88 5.04 -13.76
C ASP A 357 -13.17 5.32 -12.43
N ILE A 358 -13.30 6.57 -11.96
CA ILE A 358 -12.77 7.01 -10.67
C ILE A 358 -13.85 7.70 -9.83
N GLU A 359 -13.90 7.38 -8.53
CA GLU A 359 -14.80 7.99 -7.56
C GLU A 359 -14.05 8.48 -6.32
N LEU A 360 -14.43 9.65 -5.78
CA LEU A 360 -14.02 10.11 -4.46
C LEU A 360 -15.15 9.92 -3.45
N ILE A 361 -15.01 8.90 -2.62
CA ILE A 361 -15.98 8.52 -1.58
C ILE A 361 -15.70 9.34 -0.31
N LYS A 362 -16.57 10.31 -0.06
CA LYS A 362 -16.51 11.15 1.14
C LYS A 362 -17.09 10.43 2.34
N ILE A 363 -16.34 10.39 3.44
CA ILE A 363 -16.83 9.88 4.73
C ILE A 363 -17.04 11.11 5.62
N GLU A 364 -18.27 11.63 5.56
CA GLU A 364 -18.63 12.93 6.15
C GLU A 364 -18.40 12.97 7.68
N GLY A 365 -17.74 14.03 8.14
CA GLY A 365 -17.42 14.27 9.56
C GLY A 365 -16.40 13.30 10.17
N SER A 366 -15.90 12.34 9.40
CA SER A 366 -14.96 11.34 9.89
C SER A 366 -13.51 11.88 9.91
N THR A 367 -12.80 11.52 10.98
CA THR A 367 -11.36 11.78 11.14
C THR A 367 -10.55 10.70 10.41
N HIS A 368 -9.21 10.85 10.42
CA HIS A 368 -8.29 9.86 9.83
C HIS A 368 -8.57 8.43 10.29
N GLY A 369 -8.62 8.19 11.60
CA GLY A 369 -8.84 6.85 12.15
C GLY A 369 -10.29 6.35 12.01
N SER A 370 -11.29 7.24 12.15
CA SER A 370 -12.69 6.81 12.10
C SER A 370 -13.20 6.49 10.68
N SER A 371 -12.43 6.83 9.64
CA SER A 371 -12.75 6.52 8.24
C SER A 371 -12.37 5.11 7.80
N ILE A 372 -11.53 4.41 8.55
CA ILE A 372 -11.02 3.07 8.20
C ILE A 372 -12.17 2.06 8.10
N ILE A 373 -13.01 1.97 9.13
CA ILE A 373 -14.09 0.97 9.19
C ILE A 373 -15.13 1.17 8.08
N PRO A 374 -15.66 2.40 7.84
CA PRO A 374 -16.55 2.65 6.71
C PRO A 374 -15.95 2.25 5.35
N MET A 375 -14.66 2.53 5.11
CA MET A 375 -13.98 2.06 3.90
C MET A 375 -13.98 0.53 3.83
N ILE A 376 -13.46 -0.17 4.83
CA ILE A 376 -13.37 -1.64 4.85
C ILE A 376 -14.73 -2.29 4.58
N GLN A 377 -15.80 -1.77 5.21
CA GLN A 377 -17.15 -2.28 5.04
C GLN A 377 -17.69 -2.14 3.61
N SER A 378 -17.19 -1.19 2.83
CA SER A 378 -17.59 -0.95 1.45
C SER A 378 -16.82 -1.80 0.44
N LEU A 379 -15.65 -2.36 0.80
CA LEU A 379 -14.77 -3.07 -0.14
C LEU A 379 -15.42 -4.34 -0.68
N VAL A 380 -15.84 -5.27 0.20
CA VAL A 380 -16.36 -6.57 -0.22
C VAL A 380 -17.58 -6.44 -1.15
N PRO A 381 -18.63 -5.65 -0.82
CA PRO A 381 -19.75 -5.49 -1.73
C PRO A 381 -19.38 -4.91 -3.09
N TRP A 382 -18.40 -4.03 -3.14
CA TRP A 382 -17.92 -3.46 -4.39
C TRP A 382 -17.10 -4.47 -5.19
N PHE A 383 -16.14 -5.13 -4.59
CA PHE A 383 -15.30 -6.12 -5.26
C PHE A 383 -16.11 -7.31 -5.77
N ASP A 384 -17.05 -7.84 -4.98
CA ASP A 384 -17.96 -8.90 -5.40
C ASP A 384 -18.77 -8.50 -6.64
N SER A 385 -19.16 -7.23 -6.76
CA SER A 385 -19.89 -6.72 -7.93
C SER A 385 -19.05 -6.72 -9.20
N LEU A 386 -17.71 -6.70 -9.08
CA LEU A 386 -16.79 -6.75 -10.23
C LEU A 386 -16.46 -8.20 -10.61
N ILE A 387 -16.33 -9.10 -9.65
CA ILE A 387 -16.14 -10.54 -9.91
C ILE A 387 -17.31 -11.10 -10.76
N ASN A 388 -18.55 -10.73 -10.43
CA ASN A 388 -19.76 -11.24 -11.10
C ASN A 388 -20.05 -10.62 -12.48
N LYS A 389 -19.33 -9.58 -12.90
CA LYS A 389 -19.53 -8.96 -14.23
C LYS A 389 -18.80 -9.68 -15.36
N GLU A 390 -17.79 -10.48 -15.04
CA GLU A 390 -16.96 -11.21 -16.03
C GLU A 390 -17.40 -12.67 -16.22
N SER A 391 -18.42 -13.12 -15.50
CA SER A 391 -19.05 -14.44 -15.64
C SER A 391 -20.36 -14.35 -16.44
#